data_6b7b7803a35960b1bea10dc49b8e9082
#
_entry.id   6b7b7803a35960b1bea10dc49b8e9082
#
_cell.length_a   1.000
_cell.length_b   1.000
_cell.length_c   1.000
_cell.angle_alpha   90.00
_cell.angle_beta   90.00
_cell.angle_gamma   90.00
#
_symmetry.space_group_name_H-M   'P 1'
#
loop_
_entity.id
_entity.type
_entity.pdbx_description
1 polymer ?
#
loop_
_entity_poly.entity_id
_entity_poly.type
_entity_poly.pdbx_seq_one_letter_code
_entity_poly.pdbx_strand_id
1 'polypeptide(L)'
;RVSEWVNGEDYARLNNAAREEGGYEQLYSQLAIRNFANRDPYSSEYPNVDYKSLMYRNFLPVSSAGLNIFGGTSGVRYNFSLNGLYSGDLIKSPNAVDYSRFNFTAGLGVKVGKWMEVSVDFSSMLYFRRSGRTSWYDYRTVPAVAYPLELELPDGAGTAYGVSKSWTQNYYALMKEGGFR
;
A
#
# COMPACT_ATOMS: atom_id res chain seq x y z
N ARG A 1 6.01 -7.62 -7.25
CA ARG A 1 5.29 -7.15 -8.44
C ARG A 1 3.80 -7.29 -8.18
N VAL A 2 3.04 -6.22 -8.36
CA VAL A 2 1.57 -6.27 -8.25
C VAL A 2 1.04 -6.94 -9.52
N SER A 3 0.18 -7.96 -9.37
CA SER A 3 -0.46 -8.66 -10.48
C SER A 3 -1.31 -7.69 -11.33
N GLU A 4 -1.49 -7.98 -12.59
CA GLU A 4 -2.43 -7.23 -13.43
C GLU A 4 -3.86 -7.48 -12.96
N TRP A 5 -4.66 -6.43 -12.96
CA TRP A 5 -6.06 -6.51 -12.61
C TRP A 5 -6.90 -6.58 -13.89
N VAL A 6 -8.00 -7.25 -13.77
CA VAL A 6 -8.93 -7.42 -14.87
C VAL A 6 -9.67 -6.10 -15.11
N ASN A 7 -9.76 -5.66 -16.36
CA ASN A 7 -10.55 -4.50 -16.75
C ASN A 7 -12.05 -4.80 -16.67
N GLY A 8 -12.89 -3.77 -16.85
CA GLY A 8 -14.34 -3.92 -16.66
C GLY A 8 -15.01 -4.86 -17.65
N GLU A 9 -14.56 -4.90 -18.91
CA GLU A 9 -15.09 -5.82 -19.91
C GLU A 9 -14.78 -7.28 -19.55
N ASP A 10 -13.50 -7.56 -19.29
CA ASP A 10 -13.06 -8.92 -18.92
C ASP A 10 -13.66 -9.36 -17.59
N TYR A 11 -13.79 -8.45 -16.62
CA TYR A 11 -14.46 -8.73 -15.36
C TYR A 11 -15.92 -9.15 -15.58
N ALA A 12 -16.67 -8.41 -16.39
CA ALA A 12 -18.06 -8.71 -16.68
C ALA A 12 -18.24 -10.06 -17.41
N ARG A 13 -17.34 -10.37 -18.35
CA ARG A 13 -17.31 -11.67 -19.07
C ARG A 13 -17.00 -12.83 -18.12
N LEU A 14 -15.95 -12.69 -17.30
CA LEU A 14 -15.57 -13.74 -16.33
C LEU A 14 -16.64 -13.96 -15.27
N ASN A 15 -17.27 -12.88 -14.79
CA ASN A 15 -18.36 -12.98 -13.84
C ASN A 15 -19.56 -13.73 -14.42
N ASN A 16 -19.96 -13.39 -15.66
CA ASN A 16 -21.04 -14.10 -16.33
C ASN A 16 -20.72 -15.59 -16.53
N ALA A 17 -19.50 -15.92 -16.97
CA ALA A 17 -19.05 -17.30 -17.13
C ALA A 17 -19.10 -18.09 -15.82
N ALA A 18 -18.59 -17.52 -14.74
CA ALA A 18 -18.63 -18.16 -13.43
C ALA A 18 -20.08 -18.36 -12.91
N ARG A 19 -20.97 -17.42 -13.18
CA ARG A 19 -22.40 -17.56 -12.82
C ARG A 19 -23.08 -18.64 -13.63
N GLU A 20 -22.80 -18.74 -14.92
CA GLU A 20 -23.35 -19.75 -15.80
C GLU A 20 -22.89 -21.17 -15.40
N GLU A 21 -21.60 -21.34 -15.06
CA GLU A 21 -21.08 -22.58 -14.48
C GLU A 21 -21.76 -22.95 -13.16
N GLY A 22 -22.14 -21.96 -12.35
CA GLY A 22 -22.89 -22.12 -11.10
C GLY A 22 -24.40 -22.32 -11.29
N GLY A 23 -24.90 -22.34 -12.53
CA GLY A 23 -26.34 -22.48 -12.82
C GLY A 23 -27.16 -21.20 -12.55
N TYR A 24 -26.51 -20.04 -12.50
CA TYR A 24 -27.16 -18.74 -12.31
C TYR A 24 -27.28 -17.97 -13.63
N GLU A 25 -28.27 -17.10 -13.73
CA GLU A 25 -28.39 -16.17 -14.86
C GLU A 25 -27.21 -15.20 -14.95
N GLN A 26 -26.89 -14.78 -16.17
CA GLN A 26 -25.87 -13.77 -16.43
C GLN A 26 -26.25 -12.44 -15.75
N LEU A 27 -25.27 -11.81 -15.09
CA LEU A 27 -25.46 -10.53 -14.40
C LEU A 27 -25.35 -9.34 -15.36
N TYR A 28 -24.41 -9.42 -16.31
CA TYR A 28 -24.11 -8.36 -17.24
C TYR A 28 -24.64 -8.69 -18.64
N SER A 29 -25.49 -7.79 -19.17
CA SER A 29 -25.96 -7.91 -20.55
C SER A 29 -24.84 -7.70 -21.57
N GLN A 30 -25.03 -8.15 -22.80
CA GLN A 30 -24.07 -7.92 -23.89
C GLN A 30 -23.89 -6.41 -24.19
N LEU A 31 -24.93 -5.60 -23.95
CA LEU A 31 -24.83 -4.14 -24.06
C LEU A 31 -23.92 -3.56 -22.98
N ALA A 32 -24.08 -4.00 -21.74
CA ALA A 32 -23.22 -3.57 -20.64
C ALA A 32 -21.73 -3.92 -20.89
N ILE A 33 -21.45 -5.14 -21.37
CA ILE A 33 -20.09 -5.59 -21.68
C ILE A 33 -19.46 -4.71 -22.78
N ARG A 34 -20.20 -4.36 -23.83
CA ARG A 34 -19.75 -3.46 -24.88
C ARG A 34 -19.47 -2.05 -24.38
N ASN A 35 -20.28 -1.55 -23.47
CA ASN A 35 -20.10 -0.22 -22.87
C ASN A 35 -18.89 -0.18 -21.95
N PHE A 36 -18.62 -1.23 -21.19
CA PHE A 36 -17.38 -1.34 -20.39
C PHE A 36 -16.12 -1.33 -21.27
N ALA A 37 -16.20 -1.81 -22.51
CA ALA A 37 -15.07 -1.77 -23.45
C ALA A 37 -14.61 -0.34 -23.80
N ASN A 38 -15.49 0.67 -23.66
CA ASN A 38 -15.15 2.08 -23.88
C ASN A 38 -14.16 2.62 -22.83
N ARG A 39 -13.97 1.92 -21.72
CA ARG A 39 -13.05 2.30 -20.61
C ARG A 39 -13.28 3.71 -20.08
N ASP A 40 -14.54 4.10 -19.95
CA ASP A 40 -14.92 5.39 -19.39
C ASP A 40 -14.95 5.32 -17.85
N PRO A 41 -14.05 6.00 -17.12
CA PRO A 41 -14.01 5.98 -15.68
C PRO A 41 -15.08 6.86 -15.02
N TYR A 42 -15.74 7.73 -15.80
CA TYR A 42 -16.74 8.68 -15.30
C TYR A 42 -18.18 8.27 -15.62
N SER A 43 -18.37 7.21 -16.37
CA SER A 43 -19.72 6.72 -16.70
C SER A 43 -20.48 6.34 -15.45
N SER A 44 -21.70 6.88 -15.28
CA SER A 44 -22.57 6.56 -14.16
C SER A 44 -23.16 5.15 -14.23
N GLU A 45 -23.36 4.61 -15.43
CA GLU A 45 -23.98 3.30 -15.65
C GLU A 45 -22.98 2.19 -15.89
N TYR A 46 -21.90 2.50 -16.64
CA TYR A 46 -20.91 1.51 -17.10
C TYR A 46 -19.47 1.97 -16.80
N PRO A 47 -19.15 2.25 -15.53
CA PRO A 47 -17.82 2.70 -15.18
C PRO A 47 -16.78 1.60 -15.44
N ASN A 48 -15.61 1.99 -15.95
CA ASN A 48 -14.47 1.10 -16.08
C ASN A 48 -13.21 1.81 -15.63
N VAL A 49 -12.89 1.65 -14.34
CA VAL A 49 -11.84 2.39 -13.65
C VAL A 49 -10.65 1.49 -13.37
N ASP A 50 -9.45 1.93 -13.74
CA ASP A 50 -8.20 1.27 -13.34
C ASP A 50 -7.81 1.69 -11.92
N TYR A 51 -8.50 1.13 -10.92
CA TYR A 51 -8.21 1.38 -9.50
C TYR A 51 -6.79 0.97 -9.09
N LYS A 52 -6.21 -0.02 -9.78
CA LYS A 52 -4.84 -0.44 -9.49
C LYS A 52 -3.86 0.70 -9.74
N SER A 53 -3.89 1.30 -10.91
CA SER A 53 -2.98 2.40 -11.25
C SER A 53 -3.22 3.65 -10.40
N LEU A 54 -4.46 3.87 -9.98
CA LEU A 54 -4.83 5.01 -9.14
C LEU A 54 -4.41 4.84 -7.69
N MET A 55 -4.58 3.64 -7.13
CA MET A 55 -4.38 3.38 -5.70
C MET A 55 -2.99 2.86 -5.36
N TYR A 56 -2.32 2.16 -6.29
CA TYR A 56 -1.06 1.48 -6.00
C TYR A 56 0.13 2.08 -6.73
N ARG A 57 1.27 2.02 -6.08
CA ARG A 57 2.58 2.26 -6.69
C ARG A 57 3.07 0.99 -7.36
N ASN A 58 3.87 1.12 -8.40
CA ASN A 58 4.44 -0.03 -9.11
C ASN A 58 5.57 -0.71 -8.32
N PHE A 59 6.14 -0.01 -7.34
CA PHE A 59 7.22 -0.49 -6.49
C PHE A 59 7.11 0.06 -5.07
N LEU A 60 7.60 -0.73 -4.13
CA LEU A 60 7.72 -0.34 -2.73
C LEU A 60 8.99 0.48 -2.54
N PRO A 61 8.91 1.74 -2.07
CA PRO A 61 10.11 2.51 -1.77
C PRO A 61 10.75 1.99 -0.48
N VAL A 62 11.97 1.49 -0.59
CA VAL A 62 12.78 1.05 0.56
C VAL A 62 14.15 1.71 0.46
N SER A 63 14.59 2.31 1.55
CA SER A 63 15.92 2.92 1.67
C SER A 63 16.58 2.44 2.94
N SER A 64 17.86 2.11 2.86
CA SER A 64 18.66 1.76 4.03
C SER A 64 20.05 2.40 3.95
N ALA A 65 20.55 2.77 5.10
CA ALA A 65 21.92 3.28 5.25
C ALA A 65 22.52 2.73 6.54
N GLY A 66 23.82 2.48 6.52
CA GLY A 66 24.52 1.98 7.68
C GLY A 66 25.93 2.58 7.79
N LEU A 67 26.33 2.84 9.02
CA LEU A 67 27.68 3.27 9.37
C LEU A 67 28.22 2.32 10.45
N ASN A 68 29.40 1.75 10.19
CA ASN A 68 30.09 0.92 11.17
C ASN A 68 31.50 1.47 11.37
N ILE A 69 31.86 1.72 12.62
CA ILE A 69 33.16 2.18 13.03
C ILE A 69 33.66 1.18 14.07
N PHE A 70 34.81 0.62 13.83
CA PHE A 70 35.46 -0.29 14.78
C PHE A 70 36.95 -0.09 14.79
N GLY A 71 37.54 -0.37 15.90
CA GLY A 71 38.98 -0.26 16.04
C GLY A 71 39.47 -0.64 17.43
N GLY A 72 40.74 -0.43 17.65
CA GLY A 72 41.30 -0.68 18.96
C GLY A 72 42.84 -0.85 18.93
N THR A 73 43.37 -1.12 20.11
CA THR A 73 44.75 -1.46 20.39
C THR A 73 44.79 -2.81 21.10
N SER A 74 46.00 -3.24 21.52
CA SER A 74 46.13 -4.46 22.34
C SER A 74 45.41 -4.39 23.70
N GLY A 75 45.09 -3.17 24.17
CA GLY A 75 44.45 -2.96 25.46
C GLY A 75 43.01 -2.44 25.40
N VAL A 76 42.60 -1.89 24.25
CA VAL A 76 41.25 -1.30 24.09
C VAL A 76 40.67 -1.72 22.77
N ARG A 77 39.39 -2.12 22.77
CA ARG A 77 38.62 -2.40 21.55
C ARG A 77 37.31 -1.62 21.61
N TYR A 78 36.93 -1.06 20.50
CA TYR A 78 35.62 -0.36 20.38
C TYR A 78 34.96 -0.71 19.07
N ASN A 79 33.63 -0.72 19.12
CA ASN A 79 32.78 -0.81 17.95
C ASN A 79 31.61 0.14 18.11
N PHE A 80 31.19 0.71 17.00
CA PHE A 80 30.03 1.57 16.90
C PHE A 80 29.31 1.23 15.61
N SER A 81 27.99 1.05 15.67
CA SER A 81 27.18 0.79 14.50
C SER A 81 25.90 1.60 14.56
N LEU A 82 25.58 2.28 13.48
CA LEU A 82 24.32 2.99 13.27
C LEU A 82 23.72 2.53 11.95
N ASN A 83 22.52 1.96 11.99
CA ASN A 83 21.81 1.49 10.81
C ASN A 83 20.41 2.08 10.78
N GLY A 84 20.02 2.63 9.63
CA GLY A 84 18.71 3.16 9.35
C GLY A 84 18.02 2.37 8.23
N LEU A 85 16.74 2.13 8.38
CA LEU A 85 15.87 1.55 7.36
C LEU A 85 14.58 2.37 7.28
N TYR A 86 14.23 2.75 6.08
CA TYR A 86 12.92 3.31 5.76
C TYR A 86 12.21 2.42 4.75
N SER A 87 10.93 2.12 4.98
CA SER A 87 10.06 1.42 4.06
C SER A 87 8.74 2.18 3.96
N GLY A 88 8.41 2.65 2.77
CA GLY A 88 7.10 3.26 2.50
C GLY A 88 6.03 2.22 2.19
N ASP A 89 4.91 2.68 1.65
CA ASP A 89 3.77 1.86 1.29
C ASP A 89 3.62 1.74 -0.23
N LEU A 90 2.97 0.66 -0.65
CA LEU A 90 2.49 0.49 -2.03
C LEU A 90 1.26 1.34 -2.32
N ILE A 91 0.46 1.69 -1.31
CA ILE A 91 -0.75 2.50 -1.48
C ILE A 91 -0.39 3.97 -1.60
N LYS A 92 -1.04 4.69 -2.54
CA LYS A 92 -0.83 6.12 -2.80
C LYS A 92 -1.67 7.01 -1.86
N SER A 93 -1.84 6.62 -0.61
CA SER A 93 -2.60 7.41 0.36
C SER A 93 -1.73 8.50 1.02
N PRO A 94 -2.30 9.67 1.35
CA PRO A 94 -1.62 10.66 2.19
C PRO A 94 -1.23 10.13 3.57
N ASN A 95 -2.01 9.19 4.11
CA ASN A 95 -1.75 8.48 5.36
C ASN A 95 -1.26 7.05 5.12
N ALA A 96 -0.46 6.86 4.07
CA ALA A 96 0.16 5.58 3.77
C ALA A 96 0.95 5.04 4.97
N VAL A 97 0.99 3.74 5.08
CA VAL A 97 1.81 3.07 6.09
C VAL A 97 3.28 3.32 5.77
N ASP A 98 3.99 3.90 6.70
CA ASP A 98 5.43 3.99 6.62
C ASP A 98 6.07 3.36 7.86
N TYR A 99 7.28 2.89 7.66
CA TYR A 99 8.05 2.23 8.69
C TYR A 99 9.49 2.75 8.64
N SER A 100 9.94 3.28 9.77
CA SER A 100 11.33 3.70 9.95
C SER A 100 11.92 2.98 11.16
N ARG A 101 13.07 2.40 10.98
CA ARG A 101 13.82 1.72 12.04
C ARG A 101 15.25 2.21 12.10
N PHE A 102 15.70 2.54 13.29
CA PHE A 102 17.08 2.90 13.58
C PHE A 102 17.63 1.93 14.62
N ASN A 103 18.73 1.30 14.29
CA ASN A 103 19.48 0.44 15.20
C ASN A 103 20.80 1.14 15.53
N PHE A 104 21.11 1.20 16.81
CA PHE A 104 22.34 1.70 17.35
C PHE A 104 23.00 0.65 18.22
N THR A 105 24.27 0.37 17.98
CA THR A 105 25.08 -0.47 18.87
C THR A 105 26.41 0.18 19.14
N ALA A 106 26.87 0.10 20.37
CA ALA A 106 28.20 0.55 20.76
C ALA A 106 28.80 -0.44 21.74
N GLY A 107 30.01 -0.83 21.53
CA GLY A 107 30.77 -1.70 22.43
C GLY A 107 32.15 -1.13 22.76
N LEU A 108 32.57 -1.28 23.99
CA LEU A 108 33.89 -0.94 24.50
C LEU A 108 34.43 -2.07 25.34
N GLY A 109 35.58 -2.60 24.95
CA GLY A 109 36.33 -3.58 25.75
C GLY A 109 37.68 -3.02 26.16
N VAL A 110 38.01 -3.14 27.44
CA VAL A 110 39.27 -2.65 27.99
C VAL A 110 39.94 -3.75 28.79
N LYS A 111 41.21 -4.03 28.50
CA LYS A 111 42.08 -4.92 29.31
C LYS A 111 42.68 -4.14 30.47
N VAL A 112 42.45 -4.63 31.67
CA VAL A 112 42.99 -4.06 32.90
C VAL A 112 44.11 -4.98 33.41
N GLY A 113 45.35 -4.60 33.12
CA GLY A 113 46.48 -5.45 33.42
C GLY A 113 46.52 -6.71 32.57
N LYS A 114 47.04 -7.81 33.13
CA LYS A 114 47.17 -9.10 32.40
C LYS A 114 46.09 -10.12 32.71
N TRP A 115 45.21 -9.83 33.64
CA TRP A 115 44.32 -10.78 34.28
C TRP A 115 42.81 -10.44 34.16
N MET A 116 42.48 -9.23 33.75
CA MET A 116 41.08 -8.79 33.65
C MET A 116 40.78 -8.10 32.32
N GLU A 117 39.64 -8.39 31.76
CA GLU A 117 39.04 -7.64 30.63
C GLU A 117 37.63 -7.21 31.03
N VAL A 118 37.32 -5.95 30.86
CA VAL A 118 35.98 -5.39 31.12
C VAL A 118 35.40 -4.99 29.77
N SER A 119 34.19 -5.40 29.48
CA SER A 119 33.45 -4.99 28.29
C SER A 119 32.08 -4.41 28.65
N VAL A 120 31.70 -3.38 27.92
CA VAL A 120 30.36 -2.78 27.99
C VAL A 120 29.80 -2.74 26.57
N ASP A 121 28.64 -3.34 26.40
CA ASP A 121 27.90 -3.33 25.15
C ASP A 121 26.57 -2.65 25.35
N PHE A 122 26.27 -1.69 24.48
CA PHE A 122 25.00 -0.99 24.43
C PHE A 122 24.32 -1.28 23.10
N SER A 123 23.04 -1.62 23.14
CA SER A 123 22.21 -1.81 21.95
C SER A 123 20.87 -1.13 22.13
N SER A 124 20.43 -0.40 21.12
CA SER A 124 19.15 0.29 21.09
C SER A 124 18.52 0.16 19.72
N MET A 125 17.20 0.02 19.71
CA MET A 125 16.39 0.03 18.50
C MET A 125 15.24 1.00 18.67
N LEU A 126 15.12 1.94 17.76
CA LEU A 126 13.97 2.84 17.65
C LEU A 126 13.23 2.51 16.36
N TYR A 127 11.93 2.35 16.46
CA TYR A 127 11.11 2.22 15.28
C TYR A 127 9.88 3.12 15.36
N PHE A 128 9.54 3.67 14.21
CA PHE A 128 8.36 4.48 14.03
C PHE A 128 7.52 3.81 12.94
N ARG A 129 6.27 3.59 13.24
CA ARG A 129 5.32 3.01 12.30
C ARG A 129 4.07 3.86 12.25
N ARG A 130 3.74 4.30 11.06
CA ARG A 130 2.43 4.90 10.78
C ARG A 130 1.57 3.80 10.16
N SER A 131 0.38 3.56 10.66
CA SER A 131 -0.53 2.57 10.08
C SER A 131 -1.86 3.22 9.73
N GLY A 132 -2.32 3.02 8.50
CA GLY A 132 -3.66 3.35 8.08
C GLY A 132 -4.69 2.39 8.73
N ARG A 133 -5.93 2.84 8.87
CA ARG A 133 -7.03 1.99 9.40
C ARG A 133 -7.61 1.04 8.36
N THR A 134 -7.49 1.38 7.08
CA THR A 134 -8.02 0.56 5.99
C THR A 134 -6.99 -0.48 5.56
N SER A 135 -7.41 -1.73 5.47
CA SER A 135 -6.55 -2.82 5.03
C SER A 135 -6.23 -2.69 3.54
N TRP A 136 -4.98 -2.97 3.15
CA TRP A 136 -4.61 -3.08 1.75
C TRP A 136 -5.45 -4.14 0.99
N TYR A 137 -5.98 -5.11 1.71
CA TYR A 137 -6.86 -6.14 1.17
C TYR A 137 -8.17 -5.54 0.66
N ASP A 138 -8.74 -4.58 1.37
CA ASP A 138 -10.00 -3.94 0.99
C ASP A 138 -9.85 -3.16 -0.32
N TYR A 139 -8.73 -2.48 -0.50
CA TYR A 139 -8.42 -1.80 -1.77
C TYR A 139 -8.24 -2.75 -2.94
N ARG A 140 -7.75 -3.96 -2.69
CA ARG A 140 -7.51 -4.98 -3.72
C ARG A 140 -8.78 -5.61 -4.26
N THR A 141 -9.84 -5.60 -3.49
CA THR A 141 -11.10 -6.28 -3.83
C THR A 141 -12.05 -5.44 -4.67
N VAL A 142 -11.71 -4.18 -4.96
CA VAL A 142 -12.56 -3.28 -5.75
C VAL A 142 -12.48 -3.65 -7.24
N PRO A 143 -13.56 -4.14 -7.86
CA PRO A 143 -13.58 -4.40 -9.29
C PRO A 143 -13.63 -3.10 -10.09
N ALA A 144 -13.14 -3.13 -11.33
CA ALA A 144 -13.10 -1.97 -12.23
C ALA A 144 -14.49 -1.34 -12.49
N VAL A 145 -15.54 -2.12 -12.34
CA VAL A 145 -16.95 -1.74 -12.58
C VAL A 145 -17.71 -1.36 -11.31
N ALA A 146 -17.03 -1.24 -10.16
CA ALA A 146 -17.71 -1.03 -8.87
C ALA A 146 -18.47 0.29 -8.81
N TYR A 147 -17.85 1.38 -9.20
CA TYR A 147 -18.40 2.74 -9.19
C TYR A 147 -17.59 3.66 -10.10
N PRO A 148 -18.19 4.75 -10.62
CA PRO A 148 -17.46 5.76 -11.38
C PRO A 148 -16.47 6.50 -10.46
N LEU A 149 -15.42 7.05 -11.07
CA LEU A 149 -14.39 7.76 -10.33
C LEU A 149 -14.95 9.01 -9.67
N GLU A 150 -15.65 9.82 -10.45
CA GLU A 150 -16.35 11.03 -10.01
C GLU A 150 -17.65 11.16 -10.78
N LEU A 151 -18.64 11.77 -10.17
CA LEU A 151 -19.93 12.12 -10.76
C LEU A 151 -20.15 13.62 -10.65
N GLU A 152 -20.64 14.24 -11.70
CA GLU A 152 -21.12 15.62 -11.65
C GLU A 152 -22.38 15.70 -10.78
N LEU A 153 -22.39 16.64 -9.86
CA LEU A 153 -23.55 16.91 -9.02
C LEU A 153 -24.58 17.73 -9.81
N PRO A 154 -25.87 17.54 -9.53
CA PRO A 154 -26.92 18.38 -10.11
C PRO A 154 -26.65 19.87 -9.89
N ASP A 155 -27.12 20.69 -10.83
CA ASP A 155 -27.07 22.16 -10.76
C ASP A 155 -25.66 22.79 -10.73
N GLY A 156 -24.63 22.05 -11.16
CA GLY A 156 -23.27 22.57 -11.20
C GLY A 156 -22.62 22.73 -9.82
N ALA A 157 -23.12 22.04 -8.80
CA ALA A 157 -22.58 22.07 -7.43
C ALA A 157 -21.19 21.43 -7.28
N GLY A 158 -20.58 20.94 -8.37
CA GLY A 158 -19.26 20.34 -8.40
C GLY A 158 -19.29 18.85 -8.70
N THR A 159 -18.26 18.13 -8.28
CA THR A 159 -18.13 16.68 -8.43
C THR A 159 -18.16 15.97 -7.10
N ALA A 160 -18.65 14.74 -7.06
CA ALA A 160 -18.58 13.85 -5.91
C ALA A 160 -18.00 12.50 -6.33
N TYR A 161 -17.35 11.81 -5.39
CA TYR A 161 -16.89 10.46 -5.65
C TYR A 161 -18.09 9.52 -5.86
N GLY A 162 -17.96 8.67 -6.88
CA GLY A 162 -19.02 7.73 -7.22
C GLY A 162 -19.28 6.72 -6.10
N VAL A 163 -20.54 6.31 -6.00
CA VAL A 163 -20.99 5.24 -5.13
C VAL A 163 -21.76 4.21 -5.95
N SER A 164 -21.78 2.97 -5.54
CA SER A 164 -22.53 1.93 -6.19
C SER A 164 -23.64 1.38 -5.28
N LYS A 165 -24.64 0.78 -5.89
CA LYS A 165 -25.74 0.12 -5.16
C LYS A 165 -25.25 -1.08 -4.32
N SER A 166 -24.15 -1.70 -4.74
CA SER A 166 -23.59 -2.91 -4.12
C SER A 166 -22.45 -2.62 -3.15
N TRP A 167 -21.84 -1.45 -3.25
CA TRP A 167 -20.68 -1.07 -2.46
C TRP A 167 -20.99 0.19 -1.67
N THR A 168 -21.05 0.06 -0.36
CA THR A 168 -21.38 1.17 0.54
C THR A 168 -20.21 2.14 0.75
N GLN A 169 -19.00 1.77 0.32
CA GLN A 169 -17.79 2.56 0.52
C GLN A 169 -17.01 2.71 -0.78
N ASN A 170 -16.65 3.96 -1.09
CA ASN A 170 -15.72 4.25 -2.17
C ASN A 170 -14.29 4.26 -1.61
N TYR A 171 -13.55 3.17 -1.82
CA TYR A 171 -12.19 3.02 -1.33
C TYR A 171 -11.21 4.03 -1.95
N TYR A 172 -11.45 4.50 -3.17
CA TYR A 172 -10.64 5.55 -3.78
C TYR A 172 -10.82 6.89 -3.06
N ALA A 173 -12.05 7.27 -2.76
CA ALA A 173 -12.35 8.46 -1.96
C ALA A 173 -11.71 8.36 -0.56
N LEU A 174 -11.86 7.23 0.11
CA LEU A 174 -11.25 6.97 1.40
C LEU A 174 -9.72 7.10 1.35
N MET A 175 -9.09 6.59 0.31
CA MET A 175 -7.66 6.72 0.11
C MET A 175 -7.26 8.20 -0.06
N LYS A 176 -8.00 8.97 -0.86
CA LYS A 176 -7.73 10.40 -1.10
C LYS A 176 -7.89 11.25 0.15
N GLU A 177 -8.89 10.97 0.95
CA GLU A 177 -9.17 11.66 2.22
C GLU A 177 -8.29 11.19 3.39
N GLY A 178 -7.39 10.25 3.14
CA GLY A 178 -6.45 9.76 4.14
C GLY A 178 -6.95 8.59 4.98
N GLY A 179 -8.01 7.92 4.52
CA GLY A 179 -8.61 6.79 5.21
C GLY A 179 -9.59 7.19 6.33
N PHE A 180 -10.22 6.22 6.94
CA PHE A 180 -11.08 6.47 8.10
C PHE A 180 -10.27 7.05 9.27
N ARG A 181 -10.72 8.16 9.79
CA ARG A 181 -10.26 8.70 11.07
C ARG A 181 -10.88 7.94 12.24
#